data_cf3b5601a874a90f68cbc733e3b0054b
#
_entry.id   cf3b5601a874a90f68cbc733e3b0054b
#
_cell.length_a   1.000
_cell.length_b   1.000
_cell.length_c   1.000
_cell.angle_alpha   90.00
_cell.angle_beta   90.00
_cell.angle_gamma   90.00
#
_symmetry.space_group_name_H-M   'P 1'
#
loop_
_entity.id
_entity.type
_entity.pdbx_description
1 polymer ?
#
loop_
_entity_poly.entity_id
_entity_poly.type
_entity_poly.pdbx_seq_one_letter_code
_entity_poly.pdbx_strand_id
1 'polypeptide(L)'
;VLAVSGNHDSAERLDYAAGLLANQNVYIAGQFRGAPRQIVLNDRFGPVEFTLLPFVRAATVRHYMPEADLPDYDSAVAAALSACAPSAERRVLVAHQMVVAGLCPPQLSGSETAPLTVGTVDSVDAAFSYTALGHIHRAQRVGSDTVRYAGAPLCYHLDECGMEKSATLVRLGRRGVDGIDTLPLHPRRAMRHIVG
;
A
#
# COMPACT_ATOMS: atom_id res chain seq x y z
N VAL A 1 -2.26 12.05 8.81
CA VAL A 1 -1.74 11.47 7.56
C VAL A 1 -0.98 10.20 7.89
N LEU A 2 -1.17 9.16 7.07
CA LEU A 2 -0.40 7.90 7.14
C LEU A 2 0.32 7.72 5.81
N ALA A 3 1.62 7.48 5.82
CA ALA A 3 2.42 7.33 4.61
C ALA A 3 3.46 6.21 4.74
N VAL A 4 3.73 5.56 3.63
CA VAL A 4 4.80 4.55 3.49
C VAL A 4 5.72 4.93 2.33
N SER A 5 6.97 4.55 2.38
CA SER A 5 7.87 4.71 1.24
C SER A 5 7.54 3.73 0.13
N GLY A 6 7.67 4.19 -1.11
CA GLY A 6 7.64 3.36 -2.31
C GLY A 6 9.03 2.91 -2.74
N ASN A 7 9.07 2.13 -3.83
CA ASN A 7 10.30 1.59 -4.41
C ASN A 7 11.22 2.64 -5.06
N HIS A 8 10.70 3.84 -5.35
CA HIS A 8 11.45 4.97 -5.89
C HIS A 8 11.86 5.98 -4.82
N ASP A 9 11.39 5.82 -3.58
CA ASP A 9 11.69 6.75 -2.49
C ASP A 9 13.03 6.44 -1.82
N SER A 10 13.63 7.48 -1.24
CA SER A 10 14.69 7.30 -0.26
C SER A 10 14.05 7.08 1.11
N ALA A 11 13.93 5.82 1.50
CA ALA A 11 13.32 5.39 2.76
C ALA A 11 13.94 6.11 3.99
N GLU A 12 15.26 6.29 3.99
CA GLU A 12 16.00 6.97 5.06
C GLU A 12 15.64 8.46 5.16
N ARG A 13 15.51 9.14 4.01
CA ARG A 13 15.13 10.56 3.99
C ARG A 13 13.70 10.77 4.47
N LEU A 14 12.79 9.86 4.13
CA LEU A 14 11.42 9.91 4.63
C LEU A 14 11.35 9.68 6.14
N ASP A 15 12.18 8.81 6.69
CA ASP A 15 12.23 8.56 8.13
C ASP A 15 12.89 9.69 8.92
N TYR A 16 13.69 10.56 8.28
CA TYR A 16 14.49 11.57 8.98
C TYR A 16 13.69 12.44 9.94
N ALA A 17 12.52 12.91 9.54
CA ALA A 17 11.66 13.75 10.37
C ALA A 17 10.41 13.02 10.90
N ALA A 18 10.27 11.72 10.69
CA ALA A 18 9.06 10.97 10.99
C ALA A 18 8.65 11.06 12.48
N GLY A 19 9.63 11.09 13.40
CA GLY A 19 9.38 11.23 14.83
C GLY A 19 8.81 12.60 15.21
N LEU A 20 9.29 13.68 14.58
CA LEU A 20 8.79 15.04 14.82
C LEU A 20 7.39 15.22 14.23
N LEU A 21 7.15 14.68 13.03
CA LEU A 21 5.88 14.77 12.32
C LEU A 21 4.76 13.97 13.01
N ALA A 22 5.10 12.92 13.74
CA ALA A 22 4.13 12.13 14.51
C ALA A 22 3.35 12.99 15.53
N ASN A 23 3.99 14.01 16.12
CA ASN A 23 3.33 14.96 17.02
C ASN A 23 2.28 15.84 16.33
N GLN A 24 2.29 15.87 14.99
CA GLN A 24 1.33 16.59 14.13
C GLN A 24 0.34 15.63 13.44
N ASN A 25 0.21 14.40 13.96
CA ASN A 25 -0.62 13.34 13.36
C ASN A 25 -0.21 12.99 11.90
N VAL A 26 1.09 13.08 11.60
CA VAL A 26 1.68 12.63 10.34
C VAL A 26 2.61 11.47 10.66
N TYR A 27 2.19 10.27 10.32
CA TYR A 27 2.91 9.03 10.60
C TYR A 27 3.53 8.51 9.31
N ILE A 28 4.84 8.40 9.28
CA ILE A 28 5.59 7.94 8.10
C ILE A 28 6.33 6.66 8.48
N ALA A 29 6.19 5.62 7.66
CA ALA A 29 7.03 4.44 7.70
C ALA A 29 7.91 4.42 6.44
N GLY A 30 9.13 4.91 6.54
CA GLY A 30 10.09 4.94 5.45
C GLY A 30 10.84 3.62 5.35
N GLN A 31 11.44 3.17 6.45
CA GLN A 31 12.25 1.95 6.49
C GLN A 31 11.52 0.79 7.17
N PHE A 32 11.66 -0.40 6.62
CA PHE A 32 11.32 -1.64 7.34
C PHE A 32 12.47 -1.99 8.31
N ARG A 33 12.12 -2.22 9.58
CA ARG A 33 13.08 -2.51 10.66
C ARG A 33 12.70 -3.77 11.44
N GLY A 34 12.33 -4.83 10.71
CA GLY A 34 11.94 -6.11 11.29
C GLY A 34 10.44 -6.28 11.52
N ALA A 35 9.68 -5.19 11.59
CA ALA A 35 8.22 -5.22 11.66
C ALA A 35 7.62 -3.97 11.01
N PRO A 36 6.40 -4.04 10.44
CA PRO A 36 5.64 -2.88 10.04
C PRO A 36 5.32 -1.96 11.22
N ARG A 37 5.18 -0.67 10.96
CA ARG A 37 4.76 0.30 11.98
C ARG A 37 3.26 0.21 12.19
N GLN A 38 2.83 0.00 13.44
CA GLN A 38 1.40 0.01 13.81
C GLN A 38 1.02 1.34 14.44
N ILE A 39 -0.13 1.88 14.04
CA ILE A 39 -0.75 3.10 14.57
C ILE A 39 -2.20 2.79 14.89
N VAL A 40 -2.62 3.05 16.12
CA VAL A 40 -4.02 2.89 16.52
C VAL A 40 -4.67 4.27 16.61
N LEU A 41 -5.73 4.46 15.86
CA LEU A 41 -6.58 5.65 15.90
C LEU A 41 -7.98 5.24 16.34
N ASN A 42 -8.67 6.12 17.09
CA ASN A 42 -10.02 5.85 17.54
C ASN A 42 -11.03 6.67 16.73
N ASP A 43 -12.11 6.03 16.32
CA ASP A 43 -13.31 6.66 15.82
C ASP A 43 -14.51 6.41 16.78
N ARG A 44 -15.72 6.78 16.35
CA ARG A 44 -16.95 6.58 17.12
C ARG A 44 -17.28 5.11 17.44
N PHE A 45 -16.65 4.17 16.76
CA PHE A 45 -16.85 2.73 16.93
C PHE A 45 -15.73 2.04 17.70
N GLY A 46 -14.71 2.80 18.15
CA GLY A 46 -13.55 2.30 18.88
C GLY A 46 -12.26 2.29 18.06
N PRO A 47 -11.30 1.44 18.41
CA PRO A 47 -9.97 1.45 17.80
C PRO A 47 -9.99 0.92 16.36
N VAL A 48 -9.16 1.54 15.52
CA VAL A 48 -8.77 1.08 14.19
C VAL A 48 -7.25 1.02 14.16
N GLU A 49 -6.71 -0.15 13.89
CA GLU A 49 -5.28 -0.34 13.69
C GLU A 49 -4.91 -0.08 12.23
N PHE A 50 -3.89 0.74 12.02
CA PHE A 50 -3.25 0.94 10.73
C PHE A 50 -1.86 0.32 10.75
N THR A 51 -1.65 -0.70 9.94
CA THR A 51 -0.35 -1.36 9.74
C THR A 51 0.32 -0.75 8.52
N LEU A 52 1.45 -0.07 8.70
CA LEU A 52 2.19 0.62 7.65
C LEU A 52 3.37 -0.24 7.20
N LEU A 53 3.28 -0.83 6.01
CA LEU A 53 4.34 -1.63 5.40
C LEU A 53 4.96 -0.84 4.25
N PRO A 54 6.17 -0.26 4.41
CA PRO A 54 6.90 0.37 3.32
C PRO A 54 7.28 -0.65 2.25
N PHE A 55 7.79 -0.18 1.12
CA PHE A 55 8.33 -1.09 0.12
C PHE A 55 9.46 -1.93 0.71
N VAL A 56 9.32 -3.25 0.61
CA VAL A 56 10.35 -4.21 1.04
C VAL A 56 10.75 -5.10 -0.12
N ARG A 57 12.01 -5.55 -0.08
CA ARG A 57 12.51 -6.65 -0.90
C ARG A 57 12.69 -7.87 -0.01
N ALA A 58 12.61 -9.07 -0.58
CA ALA A 58 12.85 -10.29 0.19
C ALA A 58 14.20 -10.27 0.92
N ALA A 59 15.24 -9.70 0.31
CA ALA A 59 16.55 -9.52 0.94
C ALA A 59 16.50 -8.62 2.20
N THR A 60 15.66 -7.58 2.18
CA THR A 60 15.47 -6.70 3.35
C THR A 60 14.81 -7.46 4.49
N VAL A 61 13.78 -8.24 4.20
CA VAL A 61 13.10 -9.03 5.24
C VAL A 61 14.03 -10.10 5.81
N ARG A 62 14.79 -10.84 4.96
CA ARG A 62 15.80 -11.83 5.40
C ARG A 62 16.86 -11.22 6.31
N HIS A 63 17.26 -9.97 6.07
CA HIS A 63 18.22 -9.29 6.93
C HIS A 63 17.73 -9.18 8.39
N TYR A 64 16.44 -8.92 8.59
CA TYR A 64 15.84 -8.78 9.92
C TYR A 64 15.30 -10.09 10.49
N MET A 65 15.08 -11.09 9.64
CA MET A 65 14.52 -12.41 9.98
C MET A 65 15.41 -13.53 9.39
N PRO A 66 16.68 -13.65 9.82
CA PRO A 66 17.64 -14.56 9.19
C PRO A 66 17.27 -16.04 9.36
N GLU A 67 16.50 -16.39 10.40
CA GLU A 67 16.07 -17.76 10.69
C GLU A 67 14.77 -18.16 9.98
N ALA A 68 14.09 -17.20 9.30
CA ALA A 68 12.84 -17.49 8.60
C ALA A 68 13.13 -18.12 7.23
N ASP A 69 12.37 -19.17 6.90
CA ASP A 69 12.39 -19.72 5.54
C ASP A 69 11.58 -18.81 4.62
N LEU A 70 12.27 -18.06 3.79
CA LEU A 70 11.71 -17.08 2.88
C LEU A 70 12.12 -17.40 1.43
N PRO A 71 11.56 -18.46 0.82
CA PRO A 71 11.94 -18.90 -0.52
C PRO A 71 11.66 -17.87 -1.59
N ASP A 72 10.60 -17.10 -1.42
CA ASP A 72 10.13 -16.12 -2.39
C ASP A 72 9.73 -14.78 -1.75
N TYR A 73 9.17 -13.89 -2.56
CA TYR A 73 8.76 -12.58 -2.12
C TYR A 73 7.45 -12.62 -1.31
N ASP A 74 6.54 -13.51 -1.68
CA ASP A 74 5.25 -13.64 -0.99
C ASP A 74 5.44 -14.09 0.45
N SER A 75 6.26 -15.12 0.67
CA SER A 75 6.65 -15.56 2.01
C SER A 75 7.34 -14.46 2.82
N ALA A 76 8.16 -13.61 2.17
CA ALA A 76 8.81 -12.49 2.83
C ALA A 76 7.79 -11.42 3.27
N VAL A 77 6.80 -11.08 2.44
CA VAL A 77 5.73 -10.14 2.80
C VAL A 77 4.86 -10.73 3.91
N ALA A 78 4.47 -12.00 3.81
CA ALA A 78 3.71 -12.68 4.85
C ALA A 78 4.45 -12.71 6.20
N ALA A 79 5.75 -13.03 6.19
CA ALA A 79 6.60 -12.99 7.39
C ALA A 79 6.69 -11.59 7.98
N ALA A 80 6.88 -10.56 7.14
CA ALA A 80 6.93 -9.17 7.60
C ALA A 80 5.61 -8.77 8.28
N LEU A 81 4.46 -9.14 7.73
CA LEU A 81 3.15 -8.84 8.30
C LEU A 81 2.87 -9.63 9.58
N SER A 82 3.34 -10.88 9.67
CA SER A 82 3.19 -11.73 10.87
C SER A 82 4.02 -11.26 12.07
N ALA A 83 5.02 -10.40 11.84
CA ALA A 83 5.81 -9.81 12.92
C ALA A 83 5.02 -8.83 13.81
N CYS A 84 3.80 -8.46 13.40
CA CYS A 84 2.93 -7.58 14.15
C CYS A 84 1.73 -8.35 14.72
N ALA A 85 1.61 -8.40 16.05
CA ALA A 85 0.41 -8.90 16.70
C ALA A 85 -0.76 -7.92 16.45
N PRO A 86 -1.97 -8.42 16.15
CA PRO A 86 -3.17 -7.58 16.04
C PRO A 86 -3.46 -6.84 17.35
N SER A 87 -3.72 -5.53 17.25
CA SER A 87 -4.05 -4.66 18.39
C SER A 87 -5.52 -4.18 18.36
N ALA A 88 -6.24 -4.42 17.28
CA ALA A 88 -7.66 -4.12 17.12
C ALA A 88 -8.33 -5.12 16.19
N GLU A 89 -9.68 -5.23 16.26
CA GLU A 89 -10.46 -6.05 15.34
C GLU A 89 -10.56 -5.41 13.95
N ARG A 90 -10.68 -4.07 13.89
CA ARG A 90 -10.71 -3.30 12.65
C ARG A 90 -9.28 -2.91 12.27
N ARG A 91 -8.79 -3.49 11.21
CA ARG A 91 -7.38 -3.33 10.78
C ARG A 91 -7.32 -2.86 9.34
N VAL A 92 -6.45 -1.92 9.08
CA VAL A 92 -6.18 -1.41 7.73
C VAL A 92 -4.70 -1.58 7.42
N LEU A 93 -4.38 -2.27 6.33
CA LEU A 93 -3.03 -2.31 5.80
C LEU A 93 -2.83 -1.13 4.85
N VAL A 94 -1.73 -0.41 5.02
CA VAL A 94 -1.22 0.59 4.07
C VAL A 94 0.12 0.08 3.58
N ALA A 95 0.22 -0.29 2.31
CA ALA A 95 1.42 -0.92 1.79
C ALA A 95 1.78 -0.40 0.38
N HIS A 96 3.07 -0.41 0.07
CA HIS A 96 3.58 -0.14 -1.27
C HIS A 96 4.24 -1.40 -1.81
N GLN A 97 3.43 -2.31 -2.35
CA GLN A 97 3.88 -3.62 -2.80
C GLN A 97 3.20 -3.99 -4.13
N MET A 98 3.86 -4.85 -4.91
CA MET A 98 3.20 -5.50 -6.02
C MET A 98 2.40 -6.70 -5.50
N VAL A 99 1.09 -6.64 -5.62
CA VAL A 99 0.16 -7.69 -5.16
C VAL A 99 -0.68 -8.16 -6.34
N VAL A 100 -0.82 -9.47 -6.50
CA VAL A 100 -1.62 -10.09 -7.54
C VAL A 100 -2.68 -11.02 -6.93
N ALA A 101 -3.77 -11.24 -7.66
CA ALA A 101 -4.78 -12.23 -7.31
C ALA A 101 -4.65 -13.46 -8.22
N GLY A 102 -4.04 -14.51 -7.69
CA GLY A 102 -3.80 -15.74 -8.45
C GLY A 102 -2.95 -15.48 -9.71
N LEU A 103 -3.41 -15.93 -10.86
CA LEU A 103 -2.72 -15.75 -12.15
C LEU A 103 -3.12 -14.46 -12.90
N CYS A 104 -3.94 -13.59 -12.29
CA CYS A 104 -4.37 -12.35 -12.91
C CYS A 104 -3.43 -11.20 -12.48
N PRO A 105 -2.47 -10.80 -13.34
CA PRO A 105 -1.64 -9.65 -13.03
C PRO A 105 -2.47 -8.36 -13.05
N PRO A 106 -2.12 -7.35 -12.25
CA PRO A 106 -2.75 -6.03 -12.33
C PRO A 106 -2.46 -5.39 -13.69
N GLN A 107 -3.32 -4.47 -14.09
CA GLN A 107 -3.09 -3.67 -15.29
C GLN A 107 -1.99 -2.65 -15.01
N LEU A 108 -0.84 -2.84 -15.65
CA LEU A 108 0.34 -1.98 -15.51
C LEU A 108 0.29 -0.82 -16.51
N SER A 109 0.95 0.28 -16.18
CA SER A 109 1.35 1.32 -17.12
C SER A 109 2.81 1.12 -17.53
N GLY A 110 3.24 1.76 -18.62
CA GLY A 110 4.61 1.58 -19.13
C GLY A 110 5.73 2.08 -18.22
N SER A 111 5.37 2.84 -17.15
CA SER A 111 6.31 3.23 -16.10
C SER A 111 6.54 2.14 -15.05
N GLU A 112 5.72 1.10 -15.05
CA GLU A 112 5.77 0.00 -14.10
C GLU A 112 6.47 -1.19 -14.75
N THR A 113 7.63 -1.55 -14.27
CA THR A 113 8.33 -2.73 -14.75
C THR A 113 7.65 -3.99 -14.24
N ALA A 114 7.55 -5.01 -15.09
CA ALA A 114 7.09 -6.34 -14.66
C ALA A 114 7.94 -6.82 -13.49
N PRO A 115 7.35 -7.13 -12.34
CA PRO A 115 8.12 -7.32 -11.13
C PRO A 115 8.76 -8.71 -11.08
N LEU A 116 9.98 -8.73 -10.58
CA LEU A 116 10.60 -9.95 -10.06
C LEU A 116 10.05 -10.33 -8.67
N THR A 117 9.14 -9.50 -8.12
CA THR A 117 8.71 -9.57 -6.72
C THR A 117 7.21 -9.35 -6.65
N VAL A 118 6.47 -10.43 -6.52
CA VAL A 118 5.00 -10.43 -6.49
C VAL A 118 4.53 -11.04 -5.19
N GLY A 119 3.79 -10.25 -4.38
CA GLY A 119 3.01 -10.77 -3.26
C GLY A 119 1.63 -11.20 -3.73
N THR A 120 1.01 -12.16 -3.07
CA THR A 120 -0.36 -12.57 -3.37
C THR A 120 -1.39 -11.81 -2.55
N VAL A 121 -2.62 -11.81 -3.02
CA VAL A 121 -3.73 -11.24 -2.24
C VAL A 121 -3.90 -11.96 -0.91
N ASP A 122 -3.60 -13.25 -0.85
CA ASP A 122 -3.76 -14.06 0.36
C ASP A 122 -2.84 -13.60 1.49
N SER A 123 -1.61 -13.13 1.18
CA SER A 123 -0.70 -12.58 2.19
C SER A 123 -1.15 -11.23 2.75
N VAL A 124 -2.01 -10.47 2.06
CA VAL A 124 -2.40 -9.11 2.45
C VAL A 124 -3.88 -8.95 2.81
N ASP A 125 -4.75 -9.92 2.49
CA ASP A 125 -6.21 -9.82 2.69
C ASP A 125 -6.70 -10.47 4.00
N ALA A 126 -6.18 -11.65 4.34
CA ALA A 126 -6.77 -12.54 5.35
C ALA A 126 -6.92 -11.93 6.77
N ALA A 127 -6.23 -10.83 7.06
CA ALA A 127 -6.20 -10.24 8.41
C ALA A 127 -6.67 -8.79 8.47
N PHE A 128 -7.03 -8.16 7.33
CA PHE A 128 -7.33 -6.73 7.28
C PHE A 128 -8.75 -6.47 6.78
N SER A 129 -9.43 -5.51 7.42
CA SER A 129 -10.74 -5.01 6.96
C SER A 129 -10.61 -4.29 5.61
N TYR A 130 -9.47 -3.65 5.36
CA TYR A 130 -9.14 -2.98 4.12
C TYR A 130 -7.63 -2.96 3.89
N THR A 131 -7.21 -3.13 2.65
CA THR A 131 -5.82 -3.03 2.21
C THR A 131 -5.67 -1.95 1.16
N ALA A 132 -5.01 -0.85 1.55
CA ALA A 132 -4.68 0.27 0.68
C ALA A 132 -3.29 0.05 0.06
N LEU A 133 -3.25 -0.19 -1.24
CA LEU A 133 -2.03 -0.45 -1.99
C LEU A 133 -1.57 0.78 -2.78
N GLY A 134 -0.29 1.06 -2.74
CA GLY A 134 0.47 1.84 -3.70
C GLY A 134 1.31 0.96 -4.60
N HIS A 135 2.00 1.52 -5.55
CA HIS A 135 2.88 0.93 -6.56
C HIS A 135 2.26 0.97 -7.97
N ILE A 136 1.04 0.49 -8.14
CA ILE A 136 0.37 0.49 -9.45
C ILE A 136 -0.34 1.82 -9.69
N HIS A 137 -0.07 2.47 -10.82
CA HIS A 137 -0.56 3.81 -11.16
C HIS A 137 -2.02 3.83 -11.62
N ARG A 138 -2.57 2.68 -12.02
CA ARG A 138 -3.98 2.53 -12.36
C ARG A 138 -4.80 2.14 -11.12
N ALA A 139 -5.83 2.91 -10.81
CA ALA A 139 -6.79 2.56 -9.75
C ALA A 139 -7.51 1.25 -10.10
N GLN A 140 -7.38 0.23 -9.26
CA GLN A 140 -7.96 -1.09 -9.50
C GLN A 140 -8.06 -1.90 -8.22
N ARG A 141 -8.99 -2.86 -8.19
CA ARG A 141 -9.07 -3.88 -7.16
C ARG A 141 -8.18 -5.08 -7.48
N VAL A 142 -7.80 -5.84 -6.46
CA VAL A 142 -7.01 -7.06 -6.60
C VAL A 142 -7.72 -8.18 -5.83
N GLY A 143 -8.33 -9.10 -6.54
CA GLY A 143 -9.09 -10.20 -5.94
C GLY A 143 -10.40 -9.75 -5.30
N SER A 144 -10.33 -9.08 -4.16
CA SER A 144 -11.50 -8.58 -3.43
C SER A 144 -11.71 -7.07 -3.60
N ASP A 145 -12.89 -6.57 -3.22
CA ASP A 145 -13.19 -5.14 -3.24
C ASP A 145 -12.44 -4.37 -2.15
N THR A 146 -12.00 -5.05 -1.10
CA THR A 146 -11.29 -4.49 0.04
C THR A 146 -9.78 -4.43 -0.14
N VAL A 147 -9.21 -5.02 -1.20
CA VAL A 147 -7.80 -4.91 -1.58
C VAL A 147 -7.67 -4.09 -2.85
N ARG A 148 -7.12 -2.87 -2.75
CA ARG A 148 -7.16 -1.92 -3.86
C ARG A 148 -5.89 -1.11 -4.01
N TYR A 149 -5.49 -0.91 -5.26
CA TYR A 149 -4.61 0.19 -5.66
C TYR A 149 -5.46 1.46 -5.84
N ALA A 150 -5.09 2.53 -5.14
CA ALA A 150 -5.72 3.84 -5.34
C ALA A 150 -5.30 4.49 -6.67
N GLY A 151 -4.18 4.04 -7.22
CA GLY A 151 -3.56 4.62 -8.39
C GLY A 151 -2.73 5.88 -8.07
N ALA A 152 -2.10 6.45 -9.10
CA ALA A 152 -1.38 7.70 -8.99
C ALA A 152 -2.32 8.90 -9.24
N PRO A 153 -2.20 10.00 -8.49
CA PRO A 153 -3.08 11.17 -8.64
C PRO A 153 -2.86 11.93 -9.96
N LEU A 154 -1.69 11.75 -10.57
CA LEU A 154 -1.30 12.36 -11.83
C LEU A 154 -0.81 11.29 -12.83
N CYS A 155 -0.75 11.64 -14.12
CA CYS A 155 -0.10 10.81 -15.12
C CYS A 155 1.42 10.97 -15.03
N TYR A 156 2.12 9.86 -14.97
CA TYR A 156 3.59 9.79 -14.95
C TYR A 156 4.16 9.23 -16.25
N HIS A 157 3.34 8.57 -17.05
CA HIS A 157 3.72 7.98 -18.34
C HIS A 157 2.72 8.33 -19.43
N LEU A 158 3.16 8.31 -20.71
CA LEU A 158 2.31 8.70 -21.86
C LEU A 158 1.11 7.77 -22.06
N ASP A 159 1.21 6.50 -21.75
CA ASP A 159 0.10 5.55 -21.84
C ASP A 159 -0.95 5.73 -20.76
N GLU A 160 -0.66 6.56 -19.75
CA GLU A 160 -1.64 6.98 -18.76
C GLU A 160 -2.47 8.19 -19.21
N CYS A 161 -2.14 8.76 -20.39
CA CYS A 161 -2.92 9.87 -20.95
C CYS A 161 -4.36 9.43 -21.22
N GLY A 162 -5.31 10.19 -20.71
CA GLY A 162 -6.74 9.86 -20.81
C GLY A 162 -7.26 8.89 -19.75
N MET A 163 -6.40 8.34 -18.89
CA MET A 163 -6.86 7.59 -17.73
C MET A 163 -7.49 8.52 -16.70
N GLU A 164 -8.65 8.15 -16.21
CA GLU A 164 -9.29 8.82 -15.10
C GLU A 164 -8.49 8.57 -13.81
N LYS A 165 -8.03 9.65 -13.19
CA LYS A 165 -7.31 9.60 -11.91
C LYS A 165 -8.27 9.84 -10.76
N SER A 166 -8.05 9.16 -9.64
CA SER A 166 -9.00 9.18 -8.54
C SER A 166 -8.33 8.98 -7.18
N ALA A 167 -9.06 9.35 -6.14
CA ALA A 167 -8.80 8.92 -4.77
C ALA A 167 -9.86 7.91 -4.34
N THR A 168 -9.49 6.96 -3.50
CA THR A 168 -10.42 5.98 -2.94
C THR A 168 -10.90 6.46 -1.57
N LEU A 169 -12.21 6.62 -1.42
CA LEU A 169 -12.87 6.93 -0.15
C LEU A 169 -13.41 5.65 0.46
N VAL A 170 -12.89 5.26 1.61
CA VAL A 170 -13.31 4.05 2.34
C VAL A 170 -14.06 4.46 3.60
N ARG A 171 -15.27 3.95 3.76
CA ARG A 171 -16.05 4.10 4.99
C ARG A 171 -15.91 2.85 5.84
N LEU A 172 -15.29 3.00 7.01
CA LEU A 172 -15.19 1.94 8.00
C LEU A 172 -16.37 2.04 8.98
N GLY A 173 -17.09 0.95 9.10
CA GLY A 173 -18.14 0.78 10.09
C GLY A 173 -17.66 0.01 11.31
N ARG A 174 -18.63 -0.46 12.10
CA ARG A 174 -18.34 -1.20 13.34
C ARG A 174 -17.59 -2.52 13.11
N ARG A 175 -17.87 -3.21 12.00
CA ARG A 175 -17.38 -4.56 11.72
C ARG A 175 -16.44 -4.67 10.52
N GLY A 176 -16.04 -3.54 9.93
CA GLY A 176 -15.20 -3.52 8.74
C GLY A 176 -15.64 -2.44 7.75
N VAL A 177 -15.48 -2.70 6.45
CA VAL A 177 -15.82 -1.74 5.39
C VAL A 177 -17.34 -1.72 5.16
N ASP A 178 -17.95 -0.53 5.32
CA ASP A 178 -19.35 -0.26 4.99
C ASP A 178 -19.55 0.23 3.55
N GLY A 179 -18.51 0.79 2.95
CA GLY A 179 -18.58 1.26 1.58
C GLY A 179 -17.26 1.79 1.05
N ILE A 180 -17.12 1.72 -0.26
CA ILE A 180 -15.95 2.20 -0.99
C ILE A 180 -16.45 3.01 -2.19
N ASP A 181 -16.01 4.25 -2.29
CA ASP A 181 -16.29 5.13 -3.42
C ASP A 181 -14.98 5.59 -4.07
N THR A 182 -15.09 5.97 -5.33
CA THR A 182 -14.00 6.54 -6.09
C THR A 182 -14.30 8.01 -6.35
N LEU A 183 -13.42 8.90 -5.92
CA LEU A 183 -13.52 10.33 -6.11
C LEU A 183 -12.63 10.76 -7.28
N PRO A 184 -13.16 11.26 -8.41
CA PRO A 184 -12.34 11.64 -9.54
C PRO A 184 -11.44 12.82 -9.18
N LEU A 185 -10.20 12.77 -9.66
CA LEU A 185 -9.21 13.83 -9.52
C LEU A 185 -9.01 14.52 -10.88
N HIS A 186 -9.17 15.83 -10.90
CA HIS A 186 -8.99 16.63 -12.11
C HIS A 186 -7.69 17.43 -11.99
N PRO A 187 -6.62 17.04 -12.68
CA PRO A 187 -5.37 17.79 -12.63
C PRO A 187 -5.57 19.16 -13.28
N ARG A 188 -4.97 20.20 -12.70
CA ARG A 188 -5.01 21.56 -13.26
C ARG A 188 -4.49 21.62 -14.70
N ARG A 189 -3.54 20.74 -15.04
CA ARG A 189 -3.01 20.56 -16.39
C ARG A 189 -2.92 19.05 -16.65
N ALA A 190 -3.73 18.59 -17.59
CA ALA A 190 -3.68 17.20 -18.02
C ALA A 190 -2.48 16.95 -18.96
N MET A 191 -1.84 15.80 -18.82
CA MET A 191 -0.87 15.32 -19.80
C MET A 191 -1.60 15.00 -21.11
N ARG A 192 -1.01 15.39 -22.24
CA ARG A 192 -1.54 15.12 -23.58
C ARG A 192 -0.49 14.45 -24.44
N HIS A 193 -0.87 13.39 -25.10
CA HIS A 193 -0.06 12.78 -26.16
C HIS A 193 -0.48 13.41 -27.48
N ILE A 194 0.45 14.10 -28.14
CA ILE A 194 0.25 14.71 -29.46
C ILE A 194 1.07 13.88 -30.44
N VAL A 195 0.38 13.31 -31.41
CA VAL A 195 0.99 12.57 -32.53
C VAL A 195 0.99 13.51 -33.73
N GLY A 196 2.18 13.78 -34.28
CA GLY A 196 2.38 14.59 -35.51
C GLY A 196 2.37 13.75 -36.76
#